data_9a2f6a2b32d6a16ebde390e414f6afd9
#
_entry.id   9a2f6a2b32d6a16ebde390e414f6afd9
#
_cell.length_a   1.000
_cell.length_b   1.000
_cell.length_c   1.000
_cell.angle_alpha   90.00
_cell.angle_beta   90.00
_cell.angle_gamma   90.00
#
_symmetry.space_group_name_H-M   'P 1'
#
loop_
_entity.id
_entity.type
_entity.pdbx_description
1 polymer ?
#
loop_
_entity_poly.entity_id
_entity_poly.type
_entity_poly.pdbx_seq_one_letter_code
_entity_poly.pdbx_strand_id
1 'polypeptide(L)'
;MSAPIIDGKQISQDIRASIQQEVIRLKEHSFQPGLAVVLVGEDPASQVYVKNKEKACHDLGYYSEVHRLAADTSQEALLELVDKLNHQSTIHGILVQLPLPKHIHEKAVIDAIAVEKDVDGFHPVNVGNLVIGDDSLLPCTPAGVIELIKRAGVEIAGKHAVVIGRSNIVGKPVSLLLQRENATVTMCHSRTANIADLSRQADILVVAIGKANFIDASFVKPGAVVIDVGMNRLENGKLAGDVDFESVKQVSGPITPVPGGVGPMTITMLMQNTLVAAKRSHGLA
;
A
#
# COMPACT_ATOMS: atom_id res chain seq x y z
N MET A 1 7.40 -16.58 25.31
CA MET A 1 7.32 -15.09 25.31
C MET A 1 6.41 -14.69 24.18
N SER A 2 5.54 -13.70 24.37
CA SER A 2 4.66 -13.21 23.30
C SER A 2 5.48 -12.52 22.20
N ALA A 3 5.07 -12.67 20.93
CA ALA A 3 5.73 -12.05 19.78
C ALA A 3 5.83 -10.52 19.92
N PRO A 4 6.95 -9.90 19.52
CA PRO A 4 7.05 -8.45 19.41
C PRO A 4 6.02 -7.92 18.40
N ILE A 5 5.35 -6.82 18.74
CA ILE A 5 4.38 -6.20 17.85
C ILE A 5 5.07 -5.19 16.92
N ILE A 6 4.80 -5.30 15.62
CA ILE A 6 5.21 -4.29 14.64
C ILE A 6 4.13 -3.21 14.63
N ASP A 7 4.37 -2.12 15.36
CA ASP A 7 3.41 -1.01 15.47
C ASP A 7 3.46 -0.11 14.23
N GLY A 8 2.60 -0.42 13.26
CA GLY A 8 2.50 0.35 12.03
C GLY A 8 1.97 1.77 12.21
N LYS A 9 1.23 2.04 13.29
CA LYS A 9 0.80 3.42 13.63
C LYS A 9 1.99 4.27 14.02
N GLN A 10 2.84 3.79 14.93
CA GLN A 10 4.03 4.51 15.38
C GLN A 10 5.00 4.72 14.20
N ILE A 11 5.30 3.65 13.45
CA ILE A 11 6.18 3.73 12.27
C ILE A 11 5.64 4.74 11.24
N SER A 12 4.33 4.71 10.99
CA SER A 12 3.66 5.68 10.12
C SER A 12 3.83 7.13 10.60
N GLN A 13 3.69 7.38 11.91
CA GLN A 13 3.89 8.71 12.49
C GLN A 13 5.31 9.21 12.32
N ASP A 14 6.31 8.37 12.55
CA ASP A 14 7.73 8.72 12.41
C ASP A 14 8.07 9.10 10.96
N ILE A 15 7.58 8.32 9.98
CA ILE A 15 7.78 8.63 8.55
C ILE A 15 7.07 9.93 8.17
N ARG A 16 5.83 10.13 8.63
CA ARG A 16 5.07 11.36 8.37
C ARG A 16 5.73 12.59 8.96
N ALA A 17 6.33 12.48 10.14
CA ALA A 17 7.10 13.59 10.73
C ALA A 17 8.28 13.98 9.83
N SER A 18 8.99 13.02 9.26
CA SER A 18 10.07 13.28 8.30
C SER A 18 9.55 13.91 6.99
N ILE A 19 8.43 13.43 6.46
CA ILE A 19 7.76 14.01 5.30
C ILE A 19 7.36 15.47 5.59
N GLN A 20 6.76 15.73 6.74
CA GLN A 20 6.32 17.08 7.12
C GLN A 20 7.49 18.07 7.18
N GLN A 21 8.64 17.67 7.74
CA GLN A 21 9.83 18.51 7.75
C GLN A 21 10.30 18.86 6.34
N GLU A 22 10.28 17.88 5.42
CA GLU A 22 10.65 18.12 4.04
C GLU A 22 9.66 19.05 3.32
N VAL A 23 8.36 18.88 3.57
CA VAL A 23 7.34 19.80 3.01
C VAL A 23 7.50 21.23 3.51
N ILE A 24 7.87 21.43 4.79
CA ILE A 24 8.15 22.77 5.33
C ILE A 24 9.31 23.39 4.55
N ARG A 25 10.41 22.65 4.30
CA ARG A 25 11.55 23.14 3.52
C ARG A 25 11.15 23.50 2.08
N LEU A 26 10.33 22.66 1.43
CA LEU A 26 9.86 22.93 0.07
C LEU A 26 8.98 24.19 0.00
N LYS A 27 8.18 24.47 1.04
CA LYS A 27 7.35 25.70 1.12
C LYS A 27 8.19 26.97 1.22
N GLU A 28 9.37 26.94 1.83
CA GLU A 28 10.31 28.07 1.84
C GLU A 28 10.75 28.45 0.42
N HIS A 29 10.68 27.49 -0.52
CA HIS A 29 10.94 27.68 -1.94
C HIS A 29 9.67 27.89 -2.79
N SER A 30 8.55 28.27 -2.16
CA SER A 30 7.24 28.48 -2.80
C SER A 30 6.70 27.24 -3.52
N PHE A 31 7.05 26.06 -3.05
CA PHE A 31 6.66 24.79 -3.61
C PHE A 31 5.88 23.93 -2.61
N GLN A 32 4.78 23.32 -3.05
CA GLN A 32 3.91 22.49 -2.23
C GLN A 32 3.48 21.23 -2.99
N PRO A 33 3.73 20.02 -2.45
CA PRO A 33 3.20 18.80 -3.06
C PRO A 33 1.67 18.83 -3.14
N GLY A 34 1.11 18.35 -4.25
CA GLY A 34 -0.33 18.33 -4.49
C GLY A 34 -0.84 16.95 -4.86
N LEU A 35 -1.93 16.52 -4.21
CA LEU A 35 -2.60 15.24 -4.44
C LEU A 35 -4.07 15.46 -4.84
N ALA A 36 -4.48 14.89 -5.97
CA ALA A 36 -5.87 14.76 -6.33
C ALA A 36 -6.37 13.35 -6.02
N VAL A 37 -7.49 13.26 -5.31
CA VAL A 37 -8.17 12.00 -5.00
C VAL A 37 -9.54 12.02 -5.67
N VAL A 38 -9.82 11.00 -6.50
CA VAL A 38 -11.11 10.85 -7.19
C VAL A 38 -11.86 9.68 -6.57
N LEU A 39 -13.09 9.90 -6.17
CA LEU A 39 -14.03 8.89 -5.66
C LEU A 39 -15.26 8.85 -6.56
N VAL A 40 -15.62 7.68 -7.07
CA VAL A 40 -16.83 7.46 -7.84
C VAL A 40 -17.82 6.61 -7.04
N GLY A 41 -19.00 7.15 -6.79
CA GLY A 41 -20.03 6.49 -5.97
C GLY A 41 -19.89 6.71 -4.47
N GLU A 42 -20.68 5.97 -3.71
CA GLU A 42 -20.90 6.20 -2.28
C GLU A 42 -20.50 4.98 -1.40
N ASP A 43 -19.57 4.14 -1.84
CA ASP A 43 -19.12 3.01 -1.03
C ASP A 43 -18.57 3.50 0.34
N PRO A 44 -19.16 3.05 1.45
CA PRO A 44 -18.80 3.58 2.78
C PRO A 44 -17.34 3.35 3.17
N ALA A 45 -16.74 2.23 2.73
CA ALA A 45 -15.35 1.95 3.02
C ALA A 45 -14.44 2.92 2.26
N SER A 46 -14.71 3.13 0.97
CA SER A 46 -13.98 4.08 0.12
C SER A 46 -14.07 5.51 0.65
N GLN A 47 -15.23 5.94 1.14
CA GLN A 47 -15.40 7.27 1.76
C GLN A 47 -14.49 7.46 2.99
N VAL A 48 -14.37 6.44 3.85
CA VAL A 48 -13.48 6.48 5.02
C VAL A 48 -12.02 6.58 4.58
N TYR A 49 -11.61 5.81 3.57
CA TYR A 49 -10.24 5.88 3.04
C TYR A 49 -9.92 7.25 2.43
N VAL A 50 -10.82 7.81 1.63
CA VAL A 50 -10.66 9.15 1.04
C VAL A 50 -10.54 10.22 2.12
N LYS A 51 -11.42 10.20 3.14
CA LYS A 51 -11.35 11.12 4.28
C LYS A 51 -10.01 11.03 5.03
N ASN A 52 -9.49 9.84 5.23
CA ASN A 52 -8.20 9.64 5.88
C ASN A 52 -7.02 10.16 5.03
N LYS A 53 -7.10 10.04 3.70
CA LYS A 53 -6.11 10.59 2.76
C LYS A 53 -6.14 12.12 2.75
N GLU A 54 -7.34 12.71 2.69
CA GLU A 54 -7.55 14.15 2.78
C GLU A 54 -6.98 14.72 4.08
N LYS A 55 -7.30 14.06 5.22
CA LYS A 55 -6.71 14.42 6.51
C LYS A 55 -5.19 14.34 6.51
N ALA A 56 -4.61 13.29 5.93
CA ALA A 56 -3.16 13.14 5.86
C ALA A 56 -2.50 14.25 5.02
N CYS A 57 -3.11 14.65 3.91
CA CYS A 57 -2.66 15.79 3.11
C CYS A 57 -2.67 17.09 3.94
N HIS A 58 -3.77 17.35 4.63
CA HIS A 58 -3.89 18.53 5.49
C HIS A 58 -2.83 18.54 6.61
N ASP A 59 -2.70 17.43 7.33
CA ASP A 59 -1.75 17.30 8.45
C ASP A 59 -0.29 17.50 8.02
N LEU A 60 0.05 17.08 6.78
CA LEU A 60 1.39 17.23 6.20
C LEU A 60 1.59 18.55 5.45
N GLY A 61 0.54 19.33 5.28
CA GLY A 61 0.58 20.61 4.58
C GLY A 61 0.66 20.48 3.06
N TYR A 62 0.09 19.40 2.47
CA TYR A 62 -0.07 19.23 1.03
C TYR A 62 -1.23 20.06 0.50
N TYR A 63 -1.15 20.45 -0.76
CA TYR A 63 -2.33 20.83 -1.52
C TYR A 63 -3.16 19.57 -1.81
N SER A 64 -4.48 19.62 -1.64
CA SER A 64 -5.34 18.46 -1.83
C SER A 64 -6.64 18.84 -2.52
N GLU A 65 -6.98 18.09 -3.57
CA GLU A 65 -8.28 18.14 -4.22
C GLU A 65 -9.00 16.80 -4.05
N VAL A 66 -10.28 16.83 -3.67
CA VAL A 66 -11.10 15.61 -3.60
C VAL A 66 -12.29 15.77 -4.53
N HIS A 67 -12.30 14.98 -5.60
CA HIS A 67 -13.37 14.94 -6.59
C HIS A 67 -14.34 13.79 -6.26
N ARG A 68 -15.56 14.13 -5.88
CA ARG A 68 -16.63 13.16 -5.57
C ARG A 68 -17.59 13.11 -6.75
N LEU A 69 -17.60 12.00 -7.46
CA LEU A 69 -18.42 11.78 -8.63
C LEU A 69 -19.59 10.87 -8.29
N ALA A 70 -20.73 11.08 -8.96
CA ALA A 70 -21.91 10.24 -8.81
C ALA A 70 -21.62 8.78 -9.26
N ALA A 71 -22.37 7.82 -8.70
CA ALA A 71 -22.18 6.40 -9.00
C ALA A 71 -22.46 6.04 -10.47
N ASP A 72 -23.26 6.85 -11.18
CA ASP A 72 -23.61 6.72 -12.60
C ASP A 72 -22.70 7.52 -13.53
N THR A 73 -21.64 8.14 -13.01
CA THR A 73 -20.66 8.85 -13.83
C THR A 73 -20.10 7.94 -14.91
N SER A 74 -20.12 8.40 -16.17
CA SER A 74 -19.62 7.60 -17.29
C SER A 74 -18.09 7.45 -17.23
N GLN A 75 -17.56 6.43 -17.88
CA GLN A 75 -16.11 6.23 -18.00
C GLN A 75 -15.47 7.41 -18.72
N GLU A 76 -16.09 7.95 -19.77
CA GLU A 76 -15.60 9.08 -20.55
C GLU A 76 -15.43 10.32 -19.66
N ALA A 77 -16.45 10.66 -18.84
CA ALA A 77 -16.38 11.79 -17.93
C ALA A 77 -15.30 11.64 -16.86
N LEU A 78 -15.07 10.41 -16.37
CA LEU A 78 -13.97 10.13 -15.44
C LEU A 78 -12.60 10.28 -16.14
N LEU A 79 -12.45 9.80 -17.38
CA LEU A 79 -11.22 9.92 -18.15
C LEU A 79 -10.91 11.40 -18.51
N GLU A 80 -11.91 12.20 -18.83
CA GLU A 80 -11.76 13.65 -19.05
C GLU A 80 -11.27 14.36 -17.78
N LEU A 81 -11.78 13.98 -16.60
CA LEU A 81 -11.28 14.50 -15.33
C LEU A 81 -9.83 14.11 -15.10
N VAL A 82 -9.46 12.85 -15.33
CA VAL A 82 -8.09 12.36 -15.20
C VAL A 82 -7.14 13.13 -16.14
N ASP A 83 -7.55 13.33 -17.39
CA ASP A 83 -6.76 14.11 -18.36
C ASP A 83 -6.55 15.56 -17.89
N LYS A 84 -7.59 16.21 -17.39
CA LYS A 84 -7.48 17.55 -16.78
C LYS A 84 -6.47 17.58 -15.62
N LEU A 85 -6.54 16.60 -14.73
CA LEU A 85 -5.61 16.49 -13.59
C LEU A 85 -4.16 16.19 -14.03
N ASN A 86 -3.97 15.41 -15.10
CA ASN A 86 -2.67 15.18 -15.70
C ASN A 86 -1.99 16.49 -16.13
N HIS A 87 -2.76 17.45 -16.68
CA HIS A 87 -2.25 18.74 -17.15
C HIS A 87 -2.17 19.81 -16.06
N GLN A 88 -2.72 19.57 -14.87
CA GLN A 88 -2.70 20.53 -13.77
C GLN A 88 -1.34 20.53 -13.06
N SER A 89 -0.62 21.64 -13.13
CA SER A 89 0.75 21.78 -12.59
C SER A 89 0.82 21.74 -11.05
N THR A 90 -0.27 22.07 -10.36
CA THR A 90 -0.37 22.00 -8.90
C THR A 90 -0.64 20.59 -8.37
N ILE A 91 -0.98 19.66 -9.23
CA ILE A 91 -1.23 18.25 -8.90
C ILE A 91 -0.03 17.41 -9.33
N HIS A 92 0.62 16.78 -8.37
CA HIS A 92 1.79 15.94 -8.55
C HIS A 92 1.50 14.46 -8.38
N GLY A 93 0.36 14.13 -7.77
CA GLY A 93 -0.16 12.77 -7.64
C GLY A 93 -1.65 12.70 -7.93
N ILE A 94 -2.08 11.66 -8.62
CA ILE A 94 -3.48 11.37 -8.90
C ILE A 94 -3.78 9.97 -8.34
N LEU A 95 -4.87 9.88 -7.58
CA LEU A 95 -5.37 8.63 -7.05
C LEU A 95 -6.85 8.50 -7.39
N VAL A 96 -7.21 7.46 -8.10
CA VAL A 96 -8.61 7.07 -8.31
C VAL A 96 -8.94 5.93 -7.35
N GLN A 97 -9.83 6.18 -6.40
CA GLN A 97 -10.15 5.23 -5.33
C GLN A 97 -10.84 3.99 -5.87
N LEU A 98 -10.22 2.83 -5.70
CA LEU A 98 -10.84 1.54 -6.02
C LEU A 98 -11.66 1.00 -4.82
N PRO A 99 -12.70 0.16 -5.08
CA PRO A 99 -13.15 -0.28 -6.39
C PRO A 99 -14.01 0.76 -7.12
N LEU A 100 -14.03 0.69 -8.45
CA LEU A 100 -14.91 1.51 -9.30
C LEU A 100 -16.26 0.82 -9.55
N PRO A 101 -17.32 1.57 -9.91
CA PRO A 101 -18.56 1.00 -10.40
C PRO A 101 -18.34 0.05 -11.60
N LYS A 102 -19.12 -1.02 -11.72
CA LYS A 102 -18.91 -2.12 -12.69
C LYS A 102 -18.88 -1.70 -14.16
N HIS A 103 -19.49 -0.56 -14.50
CA HIS A 103 -19.51 -0.04 -15.88
C HIS A 103 -18.25 0.73 -16.27
N ILE A 104 -17.33 0.96 -15.31
CA ILE A 104 -16.05 1.62 -15.54
C ILE A 104 -14.93 0.58 -15.51
N HIS A 105 -14.10 0.56 -16.53
CA HIS A 105 -12.95 -0.35 -16.63
C HIS A 105 -11.76 0.20 -15.84
N GLU A 106 -11.48 -0.36 -14.67
CA GLU A 106 -10.38 0.06 -13.78
C GLU A 106 -9.04 0.20 -14.53
N LYS A 107 -8.73 -0.78 -15.41
CA LYS A 107 -7.50 -0.73 -16.19
C LYS A 107 -7.42 0.51 -17.09
N ALA A 108 -8.50 0.87 -17.77
CA ALA A 108 -8.50 2.05 -18.64
C ALA A 108 -8.25 3.34 -17.85
N VAL A 109 -8.76 3.42 -16.63
CA VAL A 109 -8.56 4.57 -15.74
C VAL A 109 -7.10 4.62 -15.24
N ILE A 110 -6.53 3.49 -14.81
CA ILE A 110 -5.14 3.41 -14.39
C ILE A 110 -4.19 3.79 -15.54
N ASP A 111 -4.42 3.26 -16.73
CA ASP A 111 -3.61 3.55 -17.93
C ASP A 111 -3.71 5.01 -18.39
N ALA A 112 -4.75 5.74 -18.01
CA ALA A 112 -4.94 7.15 -18.34
C ALA A 112 -4.21 8.12 -17.40
N ILE A 113 -3.83 7.68 -16.21
CA ILE A 113 -3.04 8.50 -15.29
C ILE A 113 -1.62 8.65 -15.85
N ALA A 114 -1.09 9.88 -15.86
CA ALA A 114 0.29 10.12 -16.25
C ALA A 114 1.25 9.33 -15.34
N VAL A 115 2.22 8.63 -15.91
CA VAL A 115 3.14 7.72 -15.19
C VAL A 115 3.81 8.38 -14.00
N GLU A 116 4.23 9.63 -14.17
CA GLU A 116 4.88 10.45 -13.14
C GLU A 116 3.93 10.92 -12.04
N LYS A 117 2.59 10.84 -12.27
CA LYS A 117 1.55 11.17 -11.29
C LYS A 117 0.82 9.94 -10.71
N ASP A 118 1.17 8.73 -11.15
CA ASP A 118 0.63 7.47 -10.63
C ASP A 118 1.20 7.16 -9.24
N VAL A 119 0.74 7.87 -8.22
CA VAL A 119 1.26 7.74 -6.84
C VAL A 119 0.80 6.48 -6.12
N ASP A 120 -0.17 5.73 -6.67
CA ASP A 120 -0.49 4.37 -6.20
C ASP A 120 0.48 3.31 -6.75
N GLY A 121 1.23 3.63 -7.83
CA GLY A 121 2.22 2.74 -8.44
C GLY A 121 1.61 1.57 -9.22
N PHE A 122 0.41 1.74 -9.80
CA PHE A 122 -0.32 0.67 -10.50
C PHE A 122 -0.22 0.77 -12.02
N HIS A 123 0.25 1.91 -12.54
CA HIS A 123 0.42 2.08 -13.97
C HIS A 123 1.38 1.02 -14.54
N PRO A 124 1.09 0.39 -15.69
CA PRO A 124 1.92 -0.69 -16.25
C PRO A 124 3.39 -0.32 -16.42
N VAL A 125 3.72 0.94 -16.69
CA VAL A 125 5.12 1.42 -16.79
C VAL A 125 5.80 1.37 -15.43
N ASN A 126 5.18 1.88 -14.35
CA ASN A 126 5.73 1.80 -13.00
C ASN A 126 5.90 0.34 -12.54
N VAL A 127 4.92 -0.51 -12.85
CA VAL A 127 5.01 -1.96 -12.57
C VAL A 127 6.13 -2.60 -13.39
N GLY A 128 6.29 -2.25 -14.65
CA GLY A 128 7.39 -2.72 -15.51
C GLY A 128 8.75 -2.33 -14.94
N ASN A 129 8.92 -1.06 -14.57
CA ASN A 129 10.14 -0.54 -13.96
C ASN A 129 10.45 -1.25 -12.63
N LEU A 130 9.44 -1.52 -11.80
CA LEU A 130 9.62 -2.33 -10.59
C LEU A 130 10.16 -3.74 -10.91
N VAL A 131 9.67 -4.39 -11.97
CA VAL A 131 10.11 -5.74 -12.38
C VAL A 131 11.57 -5.75 -12.81
N ILE A 132 11.99 -4.76 -13.61
CA ILE A 132 13.37 -4.68 -14.14
C ILE A 132 14.36 -4.00 -13.20
N GLY A 133 13.89 -3.45 -12.09
CA GLY A 133 14.72 -2.81 -11.07
C GLY A 133 15.00 -1.34 -11.30
N ASP A 134 14.33 -0.72 -12.27
CA ASP A 134 14.43 0.71 -12.54
C ASP A 134 13.68 1.55 -11.50
N ASP A 135 13.98 2.85 -11.51
CA ASP A 135 13.33 3.80 -10.62
C ASP A 135 11.85 4.01 -11.01
N SER A 136 10.96 3.94 -10.02
CA SER A 136 9.52 4.05 -10.22
C SER A 136 8.81 4.50 -8.94
N LEU A 137 7.58 4.96 -9.09
CA LEU A 137 6.67 5.09 -7.96
C LEU A 137 6.19 3.68 -7.57
N LEU A 138 6.50 3.27 -6.35
CA LEU A 138 6.22 1.91 -5.88
C LEU A 138 4.79 1.78 -5.37
N PRO A 139 4.12 0.64 -5.57
CA PRO A 139 2.82 0.39 -4.96
C PRO A 139 2.83 0.61 -3.44
N CYS A 140 1.90 1.46 -2.96
CA CYS A 140 1.95 2.00 -1.59
C CYS A 140 1.92 0.92 -0.50
N THR A 141 0.99 -0.05 -0.57
CA THR A 141 0.89 -1.12 0.42
C THR A 141 2.13 -2.02 0.42
N PRO A 142 2.63 -2.50 -0.72
CA PRO A 142 3.89 -3.23 -0.81
C PRO A 142 5.10 -2.49 -0.26
N ALA A 143 5.26 -1.21 -0.59
CA ALA A 143 6.33 -0.38 -0.03
C ALA A 143 6.22 -0.26 1.50
N GLY A 144 4.99 -0.09 2.00
CA GLY A 144 4.72 -0.08 3.45
C GLY A 144 5.07 -1.39 4.15
N VAL A 145 4.87 -2.54 3.50
CA VAL A 145 5.27 -3.85 4.02
C VAL A 145 6.79 -3.92 4.20
N ILE A 146 7.56 -3.50 3.20
CA ILE A 146 9.03 -3.48 3.28
C ILE A 146 9.51 -2.56 4.42
N GLU A 147 8.95 -1.36 4.53
CA GLU A 147 9.27 -0.43 5.62
C GLU A 147 8.98 -1.01 7.01
N LEU A 148 7.84 -1.70 7.18
CA LEU A 148 7.51 -2.37 8.43
C LEU A 148 8.54 -3.43 8.82
N ILE A 149 8.96 -4.27 7.88
CA ILE A 149 9.96 -5.32 8.10
C ILE A 149 11.31 -4.71 8.50
N LYS A 150 11.78 -3.70 7.74
CA LYS A 150 13.05 -3.02 8.02
C LYS A 150 13.06 -2.33 9.38
N ARG A 151 11.98 -1.62 9.72
CA ARG A 151 11.87 -0.90 11.00
C ARG A 151 11.62 -1.81 12.20
N ALA A 152 11.17 -3.05 11.96
CA ALA A 152 11.17 -4.09 12.98
C ALA A 152 12.58 -4.67 13.27
N GLY A 153 13.62 -4.14 12.61
CA GLY A 153 15.01 -4.60 12.76
C GLY A 153 15.29 -5.95 12.10
N VAL A 154 14.45 -6.35 11.13
CA VAL A 154 14.59 -7.63 10.43
C VAL A 154 15.41 -7.43 9.17
N GLU A 155 16.50 -8.17 9.06
CA GLU A 155 17.27 -8.26 7.82
C GLU A 155 16.52 -9.12 6.80
N ILE A 156 16.29 -8.57 5.61
CA ILE A 156 15.55 -9.25 4.53
C ILE A 156 16.50 -10.08 3.66
N ALA A 157 17.74 -9.60 3.47
CA ALA A 157 18.73 -10.24 2.62
C ALA A 157 19.02 -11.68 3.07
N GLY A 158 19.01 -12.62 2.11
CA GLY A 158 19.27 -14.04 2.35
C GLY A 158 18.13 -14.79 3.05
N LYS A 159 16.99 -14.15 3.38
CA LYS A 159 15.84 -14.80 4.00
C LYS A 159 14.94 -15.46 2.96
N HIS A 160 14.25 -16.52 3.38
CA HIS A 160 13.18 -17.10 2.61
C HIS A 160 11.85 -16.38 2.97
N ALA A 161 11.31 -15.67 2.02
CA ALA A 161 10.03 -14.99 2.15
C ALA A 161 8.93 -15.78 1.43
N VAL A 162 7.80 -16.03 2.12
CA VAL A 162 6.60 -16.59 1.50
C VAL A 162 5.51 -15.54 1.48
N VAL A 163 4.97 -15.29 0.30
CA VAL A 163 3.86 -14.36 0.08
C VAL A 163 2.62 -15.15 -0.28
N ILE A 164 1.59 -15.12 0.59
CA ILE A 164 0.31 -15.75 0.32
C ILE A 164 -0.64 -14.68 -0.25
N GLY A 165 -0.85 -14.74 -1.55
CA GLY A 165 -1.59 -13.78 -2.36
C GLY A 165 -0.85 -13.44 -3.64
N ARG A 166 -1.60 -13.18 -4.74
CA ARG A 166 -1.01 -12.87 -6.06
C ARG A 166 -1.74 -11.74 -6.80
N SER A 167 -2.37 -10.83 -6.05
CA SER A 167 -3.01 -9.66 -6.65
C SER A 167 -1.97 -8.77 -7.33
N ASN A 168 -2.40 -8.02 -8.36
CA ASN A 168 -1.52 -7.07 -9.04
C ASN A 168 -1.15 -5.87 -8.16
N ILE A 169 -2.00 -5.56 -7.17
CA ILE A 169 -1.84 -4.38 -6.32
C ILE A 169 -1.05 -4.66 -5.02
N VAL A 170 -0.93 -5.94 -4.58
CA VAL A 170 -0.22 -6.30 -3.35
C VAL A 170 0.71 -7.49 -3.55
N GLY A 171 0.18 -8.70 -3.79
CA GLY A 171 0.95 -9.94 -3.72
C GLY A 171 2.15 -9.98 -4.67
N LYS A 172 1.94 -9.65 -5.95
CA LYS A 172 3.02 -9.57 -6.93
C LYS A 172 4.03 -8.48 -6.61
N PRO A 173 3.62 -7.21 -6.37
CA PRO A 173 4.58 -6.15 -6.05
C PRO A 173 5.38 -6.41 -4.77
N VAL A 174 4.75 -6.93 -3.71
CA VAL A 174 5.48 -7.25 -2.47
C VAL A 174 6.53 -8.32 -2.70
N SER A 175 6.22 -9.32 -3.54
CA SER A 175 7.17 -10.38 -3.90
C SER A 175 8.38 -9.81 -4.65
N LEU A 176 8.16 -8.88 -5.57
CA LEU A 176 9.23 -8.19 -6.31
C LEU A 176 10.07 -7.30 -5.39
N LEU A 177 9.43 -6.57 -4.48
CA LEU A 177 10.17 -5.74 -3.52
C LEU A 177 11.01 -6.56 -2.55
N LEU A 178 10.50 -7.71 -2.05
CA LEU A 178 11.28 -8.62 -1.23
C LEU A 178 12.48 -9.20 -2.00
N GLN A 179 12.28 -9.55 -3.28
CA GLN A 179 13.38 -9.99 -4.15
C GLN A 179 14.41 -8.88 -4.35
N ARG A 180 13.97 -7.63 -4.57
CA ARG A 180 14.85 -6.45 -4.68
C ARG A 180 15.68 -6.22 -3.41
N GLU A 181 15.15 -6.61 -2.24
CA GLU A 181 15.85 -6.62 -0.95
C GLU A 181 16.68 -7.90 -0.72
N ASN A 182 16.94 -8.68 -1.77
CA ASN A 182 17.74 -9.91 -1.77
C ASN A 182 17.14 -11.09 -0.97
N ALA A 183 15.80 -11.17 -0.82
CA ALA A 183 15.15 -12.36 -0.32
C ALA A 183 14.97 -13.42 -1.42
N THR A 184 14.94 -14.69 -1.04
CA THR A 184 14.38 -15.76 -1.88
C THR A 184 12.87 -15.79 -1.66
N VAL A 185 12.07 -15.66 -2.73
CA VAL A 185 10.62 -15.47 -2.60
C VAL A 185 9.84 -16.63 -3.19
N THR A 186 8.91 -17.19 -2.40
CA THR A 186 7.90 -18.15 -2.86
C THR A 186 6.52 -17.46 -2.83
N MET A 187 5.86 -17.38 -3.98
CA MET A 187 4.48 -16.85 -4.06
C MET A 187 3.47 -17.97 -4.05
N CYS A 188 2.54 -17.96 -3.09
CA CYS A 188 1.44 -18.92 -2.95
C CYS A 188 0.09 -18.26 -3.28
N HIS A 189 -0.86 -19.09 -3.70
CA HIS A 189 -2.19 -18.64 -4.08
C HIS A 189 -3.24 -19.76 -3.91
N SER A 190 -4.49 -19.49 -4.19
CA SER A 190 -5.62 -20.43 -4.00
C SER A 190 -5.52 -21.76 -4.79
N ARG A 191 -4.57 -21.90 -5.71
CA ARG A 191 -4.29 -23.15 -6.45
C ARG A 191 -2.98 -23.79 -6.01
N THR A 192 -2.27 -23.25 -5.02
CA THR A 192 -1.03 -23.83 -4.48
C THR A 192 -1.39 -25.06 -3.63
N ALA A 193 -0.79 -26.19 -3.95
CA ALA A 193 -0.91 -27.38 -3.12
C ALA A 193 -0.06 -27.22 -1.84
N ASN A 194 -0.52 -27.82 -0.75
CA ASN A 194 0.21 -27.88 0.52
C ASN A 194 0.73 -26.52 1.01
N ILE A 195 -0.12 -25.49 0.92
CA ILE A 195 0.26 -24.11 1.21
C ILE A 195 0.84 -23.94 2.63
N ALA A 196 0.35 -24.69 3.61
CA ALA A 196 0.86 -24.66 4.98
C ALA A 196 2.30 -25.19 5.08
N ASP A 197 2.67 -26.22 4.29
CA ASP A 197 4.03 -26.77 4.27
C ASP A 197 5.04 -25.78 3.69
N LEU A 198 4.63 -25.03 2.65
CA LEU A 198 5.45 -23.96 2.07
C LEU A 198 5.57 -22.77 3.03
N SER A 199 4.45 -22.40 3.64
CA SER A 199 4.39 -21.27 4.57
C SER A 199 5.26 -21.49 5.81
N ARG A 200 5.32 -22.71 6.37
CA ARG A 200 6.20 -23.07 7.50
C ARG A 200 7.69 -23.01 7.19
N GLN A 201 8.09 -22.83 5.95
CA GLN A 201 9.51 -22.65 5.59
C GLN A 201 9.94 -21.18 5.62
N ALA A 202 8.98 -20.25 5.74
CA ALA A 202 9.22 -18.82 5.68
C ALA A 202 9.94 -18.27 6.90
N ASP A 203 11.00 -17.50 6.69
CA ASP A 203 11.56 -16.59 7.68
C ASP A 203 10.71 -15.31 7.77
N ILE A 204 10.13 -14.91 6.64
CA ILE A 204 9.21 -13.77 6.50
C ILE A 204 7.94 -14.26 5.80
N LEU A 205 6.81 -14.17 6.47
CA LEU A 205 5.49 -14.52 5.94
C LEU A 205 4.66 -13.27 5.71
N VAL A 206 4.25 -13.03 4.46
CA VAL A 206 3.34 -11.94 4.11
C VAL A 206 2.01 -12.54 3.64
N VAL A 207 0.90 -12.11 4.26
CA VAL A 207 -0.44 -12.64 3.98
C VAL A 207 -1.33 -11.54 3.42
N ALA A 208 -1.86 -11.76 2.20
CA ALA A 208 -2.68 -10.80 1.46
C ALA A 208 -3.73 -11.52 0.59
N ILE A 209 -4.71 -12.18 1.23
CA ILE A 209 -5.72 -13.03 0.58
C ILE A 209 -7.15 -12.54 0.76
N GLY A 210 -7.40 -11.61 1.69
CA GLY A 210 -8.73 -11.10 1.97
C GLY A 210 -9.68 -12.14 2.60
N LYS A 211 -9.15 -13.00 3.47
CA LYS A 211 -9.92 -14.00 4.21
C LYS A 211 -9.59 -13.94 5.70
N ALA A 212 -10.54 -13.46 6.49
CA ALA A 212 -10.38 -13.28 7.92
C ALA A 212 -9.92 -14.58 8.63
N ASN A 213 -8.86 -14.46 9.44
CA ASN A 213 -8.35 -15.50 10.33
C ASN A 213 -8.03 -16.84 9.62
N PHE A 214 -7.65 -16.79 8.35
CA PHE A 214 -7.38 -18.01 7.58
C PHE A 214 -6.04 -18.65 7.95
N ILE A 215 -5.03 -17.86 8.31
CA ILE A 215 -3.69 -18.33 8.69
C ILE A 215 -3.61 -18.45 10.21
N ASP A 216 -3.47 -19.64 10.71
CA ASP A 216 -3.23 -19.94 12.12
C ASP A 216 -1.78 -20.35 12.40
N ALA A 217 -1.45 -20.70 13.65
CA ALA A 217 -0.11 -21.13 14.07
C ALA A 217 0.46 -22.31 13.27
N SER A 218 -0.40 -23.17 12.69
CA SER A 218 0.05 -24.33 11.91
C SER A 218 0.68 -23.96 10.57
N PHE A 219 0.48 -22.73 10.10
CA PHE A 219 1.08 -22.17 8.89
C PHE A 219 2.44 -21.49 9.12
N VAL A 220 2.82 -21.27 10.37
CA VAL A 220 3.93 -20.35 10.70
C VAL A 220 5.14 -21.11 11.23
N LYS A 221 6.32 -20.85 10.68
CA LYS A 221 7.59 -21.26 11.24
C LYS A 221 7.83 -20.56 12.58
N PRO A 222 8.20 -21.28 13.65
CA PRO A 222 8.53 -20.64 14.91
C PRO A 222 9.58 -19.53 14.73
N GLY A 223 9.30 -18.34 15.24
CA GLY A 223 10.17 -17.18 15.13
C GLY A 223 10.09 -16.40 13.80
N ALA A 224 9.28 -16.82 12.83
CA ALA A 224 9.09 -16.10 11.57
C ALA A 224 8.46 -14.73 11.81
N VAL A 225 8.87 -13.75 11.00
CA VAL A 225 8.20 -12.44 10.93
C VAL A 225 6.89 -12.60 10.14
N VAL A 226 5.79 -12.05 10.68
CA VAL A 226 4.47 -12.17 10.03
C VAL A 226 3.89 -10.79 9.75
N ILE A 227 3.65 -10.52 8.48
CA ILE A 227 3.02 -9.29 8.00
C ILE A 227 1.62 -9.62 7.48
N ASP A 228 0.61 -9.21 8.21
CA ASP A 228 -0.79 -9.34 7.83
C ASP A 228 -1.27 -8.10 7.08
N VAL A 229 -1.51 -8.24 5.78
CA VAL A 229 -2.03 -7.16 4.92
C VAL A 229 -3.57 -7.17 4.89
N GLY A 230 -4.18 -8.26 5.36
CA GLY A 230 -5.63 -8.44 5.34
C GLY A 230 -6.35 -7.34 6.13
N MET A 231 -7.49 -6.90 5.60
CA MET A 231 -8.40 -5.99 6.29
C MET A 231 -9.83 -6.43 5.99
N ASN A 232 -10.37 -7.28 6.82
CA ASN A 232 -11.68 -7.86 6.66
C ASN A 232 -12.65 -7.27 7.70
N ARG A 233 -13.84 -6.89 7.27
CA ARG A 233 -14.92 -6.49 8.18
C ARG A 233 -15.76 -7.71 8.54
N LEU A 234 -15.77 -8.06 9.80
CA LEU A 234 -16.57 -9.16 10.34
C LEU A 234 -18.06 -8.74 10.46
N GLU A 235 -18.95 -9.71 10.61
CA GLU A 235 -20.41 -9.47 10.79
C GLU A 235 -20.72 -8.58 11.99
N ASN A 236 -19.91 -8.65 13.06
CA ASN A 236 -20.02 -7.79 14.24
C ASN A 236 -19.45 -6.38 14.05
N GLY A 237 -19.04 -6.01 12.83
CA GLY A 237 -18.46 -4.72 12.46
C GLY A 237 -17.00 -4.52 12.83
N LYS A 238 -16.36 -5.45 13.54
CA LYS A 238 -14.94 -5.38 13.88
C LYS A 238 -14.06 -5.68 12.66
N LEU A 239 -12.86 -5.14 12.68
CA LEU A 239 -11.84 -5.45 11.67
C LEU A 239 -10.99 -6.65 12.14
N ALA A 240 -10.69 -7.54 11.20
CA ALA A 240 -9.77 -8.65 11.38
C ALA A 240 -8.81 -8.75 10.19
N GLY A 241 -7.63 -9.26 10.45
CA GLY A 241 -6.68 -9.59 9.39
C GLY A 241 -6.96 -10.94 8.73
N ASP A 242 -6.07 -11.33 7.84
CA ASP A 242 -6.07 -12.67 7.23
C ASP A 242 -5.45 -13.71 8.19
N VAL A 243 -4.72 -13.24 9.19
CA VAL A 243 -4.03 -14.05 10.20
C VAL A 243 -4.85 -14.11 11.48
N ASP A 244 -5.01 -15.32 12.05
CA ASP A 244 -5.45 -15.48 13.43
C ASP A 244 -4.35 -14.99 14.38
N PHE A 245 -4.45 -13.69 14.70
CA PHE A 245 -3.42 -12.98 15.46
C PHE A 245 -3.13 -13.64 16.81
N GLU A 246 -4.17 -14.08 17.54
CA GLU A 246 -4.01 -14.66 18.86
C GLU A 246 -3.31 -16.02 18.82
N SER A 247 -3.58 -16.83 17.82
CA SER A 247 -2.93 -18.11 17.57
C SER A 247 -1.47 -17.90 17.12
N VAL A 248 -1.26 -17.05 16.11
CA VAL A 248 0.04 -16.90 15.45
C VAL A 248 1.05 -16.19 16.35
N LYS A 249 0.65 -15.21 17.17
CA LYS A 249 1.57 -14.51 18.08
C LYS A 249 2.23 -15.40 19.14
N GLN A 250 1.72 -16.62 19.33
CA GLN A 250 2.34 -17.57 20.28
C GLN A 250 3.57 -18.26 19.69
N VAL A 251 3.70 -18.29 18.36
CA VAL A 251 4.76 -19.01 17.65
C VAL A 251 5.65 -18.11 16.79
N SER A 252 5.14 -16.97 16.34
CA SER A 252 5.87 -16.06 15.47
C SER A 252 6.95 -15.27 16.20
N GLY A 253 7.88 -14.70 15.43
CA GLY A 253 8.65 -13.51 15.78
C GLY A 253 7.80 -12.25 15.68
N PRO A 254 8.37 -11.11 15.22
CA PRO A 254 7.61 -9.88 15.07
C PRO A 254 6.38 -10.05 14.19
N ILE A 255 5.24 -9.46 14.62
CA ILE A 255 3.96 -9.60 13.92
C ILE A 255 3.22 -8.26 13.84
N THR A 256 2.54 -7.99 12.72
CA THR A 256 1.67 -6.81 12.57
C THR A 256 0.27 -7.09 13.14
N PRO A 257 -0.33 -6.16 13.91
CA PRO A 257 -1.73 -6.25 14.32
C PRO A 257 -2.68 -5.75 13.21
N VAL A 258 -3.93 -6.19 13.24
CA VAL A 258 -5.02 -5.62 12.44
C VAL A 258 -6.19 -5.26 13.38
N PRO A 259 -6.57 -3.97 13.44
CA PRO A 259 -5.97 -2.80 12.76
C PRO A 259 -4.68 -2.31 13.42
N GLY A 260 -3.92 -1.46 12.69
CA GLY A 260 -2.75 -0.76 13.24
C GLY A 260 -1.39 -1.22 12.70
N GLY A 261 -1.38 -2.26 11.86
CA GLY A 261 -0.19 -2.72 11.14
C GLY A 261 -0.02 -2.04 9.77
N VAL A 262 -0.36 -2.75 8.69
CA VAL A 262 -0.14 -2.31 7.30
C VAL A 262 -1.00 -1.12 6.88
N GLY A 263 -2.27 -1.04 7.34
CA GLY A 263 -3.20 0.00 6.90
C GLY A 263 -2.69 1.45 7.04
N PRO A 264 -2.15 1.87 8.19
CA PRO A 264 -1.54 3.20 8.34
C PRO A 264 -0.40 3.48 7.37
N MET A 265 0.38 2.45 7.03
CA MET A 265 1.51 2.56 6.13
C MET A 265 1.11 2.84 4.69
N THR A 266 0.01 2.28 4.20
CA THR A 266 -0.47 2.52 2.84
C THR A 266 -0.68 4.02 2.57
N ILE A 267 -1.34 4.73 3.50
CA ILE A 267 -1.55 6.18 3.37
C ILE A 267 -0.23 6.95 3.50
N THR A 268 0.66 6.49 4.36
CA THR A 268 1.98 7.13 4.55
C THR A 268 2.85 6.99 3.30
N MET A 269 2.87 5.82 2.65
CA MET A 269 3.59 5.62 1.39
C MET A 269 2.96 6.41 0.24
N LEU A 270 1.64 6.58 0.22
CA LEU A 270 0.99 7.48 -0.74
C LEU A 270 1.48 8.92 -0.58
N MET A 271 1.60 9.42 0.65
CA MET A 271 2.19 10.76 0.89
C MET A 271 3.65 10.80 0.44
N GLN A 272 4.42 9.77 0.75
CA GLN A 272 5.82 9.67 0.30
C GLN A 272 5.94 9.68 -1.22
N ASN A 273 5.13 8.90 -1.94
CA ASN A 273 5.12 8.88 -3.40
C ASN A 273 4.73 10.24 -3.99
N THR A 274 3.73 10.91 -3.40
CA THR A 274 3.32 12.25 -3.83
C THR A 274 4.45 13.27 -3.63
N LEU A 275 5.20 13.19 -2.52
CA LEU A 275 6.39 14.02 -2.30
C LEU A 275 7.49 13.75 -3.34
N VAL A 276 7.76 12.47 -3.64
CA VAL A 276 8.75 12.07 -4.64
C VAL A 276 8.34 12.58 -6.03
N ALA A 277 7.09 12.35 -6.43
CA ALA A 277 6.55 12.84 -7.71
C ALA A 277 6.68 14.37 -7.82
N ALA A 278 6.34 15.08 -6.75
CA ALA A 278 6.45 16.52 -6.67
C ALA A 278 7.91 16.99 -6.81
N LYS A 279 8.84 16.37 -6.12
CA LYS A 279 10.28 16.70 -6.22
C LYS A 279 10.81 16.44 -7.64
N ARG A 280 10.44 15.32 -8.25
CA ARG A 280 10.83 14.97 -9.64
C ARG A 280 10.34 16.00 -10.65
N SER A 281 9.09 16.45 -10.53
CA SER A 281 8.54 17.47 -11.44
C SER A 281 9.26 18.82 -11.39
N HIS A 282 10.03 19.07 -10.31
CA HIS A 282 10.83 20.29 -10.13
C HIS A 282 12.34 20.04 -10.21
N GLY A 283 12.77 18.85 -10.64
CA GLY A 283 14.20 18.51 -10.76
C GLY A 283 14.95 18.48 -9.42
N LEU A 284 14.24 18.18 -8.32
CA LEU A 284 14.78 18.15 -6.93
C LEU A 284 15.02 16.72 -6.41
N ALA A 285 14.82 15.70 -7.22
CA ALA A 285 14.97 14.29 -6.84
C ALA A 285 16.21 13.66 -7.49
#